data_8a79a90752459f1dc85703512c52cd73
#
_entry.id   8a79a90752459f1dc85703512c52cd73
#
_cell.length_a   1.000
_cell.length_b   1.000
_cell.length_c   1.000
_cell.angle_alpha   90.00
_cell.angle_beta   90.00
_cell.angle_gamma   90.00
#
_symmetry.space_group_name_H-M   'P 1'
#
loop_
_entity.id
_entity.type
_entity.pdbx_description
1 polymer ?
#
loop_
_entity_poly.entity_id
_entity_poly.type
_entity_poly.pdbx_seq_one_letter_code
_entity_poly.pdbx_strand_id
1 'polypeptide(L)'
;LQISAAVPSDSGSARMIPISFSHAPSVKKPNSKASPELQEQYKEEKKQKNLSKQGLKQIKNLRCDMVQERDLWLTVDGSYTNSNVLKGLPEKTTLIGRIRSDAKLYYPPNDFKKCGRMKFYGERAPTPEELRQNKEIPYQIVPAYAAGKMHDFKVKTIELVKWKSAGGKHNLKVVVIAPLAYRLTLNGKTLYRNPAYLICTNPLLSIEEILQAYLWRWDIELNNRDEKTIFGLGQAQVRNEKSVEQTMKLSVASYS
;
A
#
# COMPACT_ATOMS: atom_id res chain seq x y z
N LEU A 1 11.36 5.32 5.91
CA LEU A 1 9.92 5.03 5.90
C LEU A 1 9.17 6.22 6.41
N GLN A 2 8.16 6.65 5.69
CA GLN A 2 7.33 7.81 6.04
C GLN A 2 5.86 7.39 6.04
N ILE A 3 5.13 7.86 7.01
CA ILE A 3 3.66 7.84 7.03
C ILE A 3 3.21 9.28 7.00
N SER A 4 2.30 9.60 6.08
CA SER A 4 1.69 10.93 5.97
C SER A 4 0.18 10.81 6.14
N ALA A 5 -0.42 11.80 6.80
CA ALA A 5 -1.87 11.94 6.87
C ALA A 5 -2.38 12.64 5.61
N ALA A 6 -3.42 12.11 5.00
CA ALA A 6 -4.13 12.78 3.93
C ALA A 6 -5.14 13.76 4.53
N VAL A 7 -5.05 15.03 4.18
CA VAL A 7 -5.99 16.08 4.55
C VAL A 7 -6.77 16.48 3.29
N PRO A 8 -8.00 15.96 3.13
CA PRO A 8 -8.82 16.26 1.97
C PRO A 8 -9.19 17.75 1.91
N SER A 9 -9.29 18.29 0.70
CA SER A 9 -9.84 19.61 0.42
C SER A 9 -11.21 19.50 -0.28
N ASP A 10 -11.97 20.56 -0.27
CA ASP A 10 -13.29 20.65 -0.92
C ASP A 10 -13.22 20.41 -2.44
N SER A 11 -12.07 20.65 -3.06
CA SER A 11 -11.84 20.38 -4.48
C SER A 11 -11.69 18.90 -4.83
N GLY A 12 -11.59 18.00 -3.82
CA GLY A 12 -11.34 16.57 -4.00
C GLY A 12 -9.86 16.18 -3.98
N SER A 13 -8.94 17.16 -4.01
CA SER A 13 -7.51 16.92 -3.76
C SER A 13 -7.24 16.62 -2.29
N ALA A 14 -6.04 16.14 -1.96
CA ALA A 14 -5.58 16.03 -0.58
C ALA A 14 -4.16 16.57 -0.45
N ARG A 15 -3.85 17.13 0.71
CA ARG A 15 -2.47 17.40 1.11
C ARG A 15 -1.98 16.28 1.98
N MET A 16 -0.76 15.81 1.73
CA MET A 16 -0.11 14.82 2.57
C MET A 16 0.78 15.51 3.58
N ILE A 17 0.48 15.33 4.86
CA ILE A 17 1.28 15.87 5.96
C ILE A 17 2.06 14.72 6.60
N PRO A 18 3.41 14.76 6.60
CA PRO A 18 4.21 13.77 7.29
C PRO A 18 3.90 13.74 8.79
N ILE A 19 3.53 12.57 9.31
CA ILE A 19 3.20 12.38 10.74
C ILE A 19 4.14 11.39 11.43
N SER A 20 4.85 10.58 10.67
CA SER A 20 5.84 9.65 11.22
C SER A 20 6.93 9.37 10.21
N PHE A 21 8.18 9.49 10.64
CA PHE A 21 9.36 9.19 9.86
C PHE A 21 10.29 8.24 10.61
N SER A 22 10.82 7.23 9.90
CA SER A 22 11.82 6.30 10.41
C SER A 22 12.93 6.09 9.39
N HIS A 23 14.16 6.36 9.79
CA HIS A 23 15.33 6.04 8.97
C HIS A 23 15.47 4.51 8.88
N ALA A 24 15.51 3.98 7.67
CA ALA A 24 15.60 2.55 7.39
C ALA A 24 16.73 2.27 6.38
N PRO A 25 17.99 2.35 6.80
CA PRO A 25 19.11 2.13 5.91
C PRO A 25 19.13 0.69 5.38
N SER A 26 19.47 0.55 4.10
CA SER A 26 19.63 -0.77 3.50
C SER A 26 20.91 -1.45 4.03
N VAL A 27 20.81 -2.77 4.26
CA VAL A 27 21.98 -3.57 4.62
C VAL A 27 22.86 -3.77 3.38
N LYS A 28 24.14 -3.41 3.48
CA LYS A 28 25.10 -3.62 2.37
C LYS A 28 25.31 -5.11 2.14
N LYS A 29 25.10 -5.55 0.91
CA LYS A 29 25.37 -6.93 0.52
C LYS A 29 26.91 -7.15 0.53
N PRO A 30 27.42 -8.18 1.24
CA PRO A 30 28.82 -8.53 1.19
C PRO A 30 29.22 -9.01 -0.21
N ASN A 31 30.53 -8.98 -0.50
CA ASN A 31 31.04 -9.52 -1.76
C ASN A 31 30.73 -11.02 -1.85
N SER A 32 30.56 -11.54 -3.07
CA SER A 32 30.32 -12.97 -3.32
C SER A 32 31.40 -13.89 -2.77
N LYS A 33 32.63 -13.38 -2.61
CA LYS A 33 33.81 -14.06 -2.04
C LYS A 33 33.97 -13.85 -0.51
N ALA A 34 33.00 -13.19 0.15
CA ALA A 34 33.06 -12.99 1.60
C ALA A 34 32.92 -14.31 2.36
N SER A 35 33.47 -14.35 3.59
CA SER A 35 33.38 -15.53 4.43
C SER A 35 31.93 -15.98 4.69
N PRO A 36 31.68 -17.27 4.92
CA PRO A 36 30.34 -17.78 5.24
C PRO A 36 29.69 -17.06 6.42
N GLU A 37 30.48 -16.70 7.44
CA GLU A 37 30.02 -15.98 8.63
C GLU A 37 29.47 -14.59 8.28
N LEU A 38 30.17 -13.81 7.44
CA LEU A 38 29.72 -12.52 6.96
C LEU A 38 28.44 -12.62 6.10
N GLN A 39 28.32 -13.68 5.32
CA GLN A 39 27.11 -13.94 4.54
C GLN A 39 25.91 -14.28 5.45
N GLU A 40 26.15 -14.98 6.55
CA GLU A 40 25.12 -15.34 7.51
C GLU A 40 24.68 -14.13 8.33
N GLN A 41 25.61 -13.34 8.82
CA GLN A 41 25.34 -12.06 9.47
C GLN A 41 24.51 -11.12 8.58
N TYR A 42 24.86 -11.02 7.29
CA TYR A 42 24.07 -10.26 6.33
C TYR A 42 22.63 -10.78 6.20
N LYS A 43 22.42 -12.11 6.15
CA LYS A 43 21.08 -12.68 6.07
C LYS A 43 20.25 -12.37 7.32
N GLU A 44 20.85 -12.44 8.48
CA GLU A 44 20.19 -12.13 9.74
C GLU A 44 19.84 -10.64 9.85
N GLU A 45 20.79 -9.76 9.57
CA GLU A 45 20.52 -8.31 9.55
C GLU A 45 19.44 -7.95 8.54
N LYS A 46 19.49 -8.50 7.35
CA LYS A 46 18.45 -8.30 6.32
C LYS A 46 17.08 -8.78 6.78
N LYS A 47 17.01 -9.86 7.55
CA LYS A 47 15.76 -10.39 8.13
C LYS A 47 15.24 -9.46 9.24
N GLN A 48 16.11 -8.91 10.06
CA GLN A 48 15.77 -7.97 11.12
C GLN A 48 15.36 -6.59 10.56
N LYS A 49 16.14 -6.08 9.60
CA LYS A 49 15.91 -4.78 8.92
C LYS A 49 14.92 -4.87 7.75
N ASN A 50 14.03 -5.88 7.75
CA ASN A 50 13.02 -6.03 6.71
C ASN A 50 12.03 -4.85 6.72
N LEU A 51 11.92 -4.14 5.60
CA LEU A 51 11.08 -2.93 5.46
C LEU A 51 9.62 -3.17 5.83
N SER A 52 9.05 -4.33 5.46
CA SER A 52 7.66 -4.66 5.81
C SER A 52 7.45 -4.81 7.30
N LYS A 53 8.44 -5.36 8.03
CA LYS A 53 8.38 -5.47 9.50
C LYS A 53 8.54 -4.11 10.18
N GLN A 54 9.46 -3.29 9.67
CA GLN A 54 9.64 -1.92 10.18
C GLN A 54 8.41 -1.07 9.93
N GLY A 55 7.83 -1.13 8.72
CA GLY A 55 6.58 -0.45 8.40
C GLY A 55 5.42 -0.90 9.28
N LEU A 56 5.29 -2.20 9.52
CA LEU A 56 4.28 -2.72 10.45
C LEU A 56 4.48 -2.21 11.88
N LYS A 57 5.73 -2.13 12.35
CA LYS A 57 6.05 -1.55 13.67
C LYS A 57 5.64 -0.09 13.73
N GLN A 58 5.92 0.69 12.68
CA GLN A 58 5.55 2.10 12.59
C GLN A 58 4.03 2.28 12.58
N ILE A 59 3.28 1.42 11.86
CA ILE A 59 1.81 1.41 11.87
C ILE A 59 1.26 1.13 13.28
N LYS A 60 1.84 0.16 13.99
CA LYS A 60 1.44 -0.17 15.37
C LYS A 60 1.69 0.98 16.34
N ASN A 61 2.85 1.63 16.24
CA ASN A 61 3.16 2.80 17.05
C ASN A 61 2.17 3.93 16.77
N LEU A 62 1.94 4.26 15.49
CA LEU A 62 0.94 5.27 15.12
C LEU A 62 -0.44 4.95 15.71
N ARG A 63 -0.84 3.68 15.66
CA ARG A 63 -2.12 3.24 16.22
C ARG A 63 -2.21 3.49 17.73
N CYS A 64 -1.13 3.18 18.47
CA CYS A 64 -1.10 3.37 19.92
C CYS A 64 -0.99 4.85 20.31
N ASP A 65 -0.19 5.62 19.58
CA ASP A 65 0.19 6.97 20.02
C ASP A 65 -0.80 8.06 19.58
N MET A 66 -1.43 7.90 18.41
CA MET A 66 -2.20 8.99 17.79
C MET A 66 -3.68 8.68 17.51
N VAL A 67 -4.03 7.43 17.22
CA VAL A 67 -5.36 7.10 16.66
C VAL A 67 -6.08 5.97 17.39
N GLN A 68 -5.93 5.88 18.70
CA GLN A 68 -6.40 4.78 19.53
C GLN A 68 -7.87 4.39 19.29
N GLU A 69 -8.77 5.37 19.22
CA GLU A 69 -10.22 5.13 19.15
C GLU A 69 -10.80 5.28 17.73
N ARG A 70 -10.05 5.85 16.78
CA ARG A 70 -10.55 6.13 15.43
C ARG A 70 -10.28 4.97 14.48
N ASP A 71 -11.12 4.80 13.46
CA ASP A 71 -10.82 3.94 12.32
C ASP A 71 -9.66 4.53 11.51
N LEU A 72 -8.63 3.73 11.28
CA LEU A 72 -7.46 4.11 10.51
C LEU A 72 -7.53 3.50 9.11
N TRP A 73 -7.59 4.32 8.08
CA TRP A 73 -7.43 3.89 6.70
C TRP A 73 -5.99 4.11 6.27
N LEU A 74 -5.34 3.04 5.89
CA LEU A 74 -3.94 3.02 5.52
C LEU A 74 -3.79 2.64 4.05
N THR A 75 -3.36 3.59 3.22
CA THR A 75 -3.03 3.34 1.82
C THR A 75 -1.54 3.04 1.68
N VAL A 76 -1.22 1.91 1.05
CA VAL A 76 0.16 1.44 0.96
C VAL A 76 0.57 1.14 -0.48
N ASP A 77 1.87 1.20 -0.73
CA ASP A 77 2.44 0.69 -1.98
C ASP A 77 2.42 -0.85 -2.01
N GLY A 78 2.50 -1.42 -3.21
CA GLY A 78 2.49 -2.87 -3.41
C GLY A 78 3.55 -3.64 -2.62
N SER A 79 4.67 -3.00 -2.30
CA SER A 79 5.72 -3.59 -1.45
C SER A 79 5.27 -3.88 -0.02
N TYR A 80 4.29 -3.12 0.50
CA TYR A 80 3.71 -3.31 1.83
C TYR A 80 2.41 -4.14 1.81
N THR A 81 1.88 -4.44 0.63
CA THR A 81 0.74 -5.33 0.48
C THR A 81 1.22 -6.79 0.50
N ASN A 82 1.60 -7.28 1.65
CA ASN A 82 2.20 -8.60 1.83
C ASN A 82 1.77 -9.28 3.13
N SER A 83 2.12 -10.56 3.26
CA SER A 83 1.73 -11.41 4.40
C SER A 83 2.17 -10.84 5.76
N ASN A 84 3.35 -10.21 5.86
CA ASN A 84 3.84 -9.68 7.13
C ASN A 84 2.96 -8.54 7.63
N VAL A 85 2.61 -7.63 6.72
CA VAL A 85 1.78 -6.46 7.06
C VAL A 85 0.34 -6.90 7.30
N LEU A 86 -0.27 -7.63 6.36
CA LEU A 86 -1.69 -8.02 6.45
C LEU A 86 -2.00 -8.87 7.66
N LYS A 87 -1.14 -9.85 8.02
CA LYS A 87 -1.37 -10.69 9.21
C LYS A 87 -1.15 -9.97 10.52
N GLY A 88 -0.36 -8.90 10.51
CA GLY A 88 0.00 -8.14 11.69
C GLY A 88 -0.77 -6.83 11.87
N LEU A 89 -1.73 -6.52 10.98
CA LEU A 89 -2.53 -5.30 11.09
C LEU A 89 -3.21 -5.19 12.45
N PRO A 90 -3.12 -4.03 13.12
CA PRO A 90 -3.88 -3.77 14.33
C PRO A 90 -5.39 -3.76 14.08
N GLU A 91 -6.17 -3.88 15.13
CA GLU A 91 -7.62 -3.71 15.07
C GLU A 91 -8.00 -2.28 14.64
N LYS A 92 -9.21 -2.11 14.11
CA LYS A 92 -9.72 -0.83 13.58
C LYS A 92 -8.78 -0.20 12.53
N THR A 93 -8.04 -1.04 11.79
CA THR A 93 -7.12 -0.59 10.74
C THR A 93 -7.49 -1.25 9.42
N THR A 94 -7.89 -0.44 8.46
CA THR A 94 -8.18 -0.86 7.08
C THR A 94 -6.97 -0.59 6.22
N LEU A 95 -6.49 -1.62 5.52
CA LEU A 95 -5.41 -1.47 4.54
C LEU A 95 -5.98 -1.48 3.13
N ILE A 96 -5.58 -0.49 2.34
CA ILE A 96 -5.84 -0.39 0.91
C ILE A 96 -4.49 -0.40 0.20
N GLY A 97 -4.27 -1.35 -0.71
CA GLY A 97 -2.97 -1.47 -1.37
C GLY A 97 -3.05 -2.23 -2.69
N ARG A 98 -1.95 -2.18 -3.47
CA ARG A 98 -1.88 -2.90 -4.75
C ARG A 98 -1.65 -4.38 -4.53
N ILE A 99 -2.36 -5.19 -5.31
CA ILE A 99 -2.16 -6.64 -5.39
C ILE A 99 -1.66 -7.02 -6.78
N ARG A 100 -1.01 -8.17 -6.90
CA ARG A 100 -0.57 -8.71 -8.19
C ARG A 100 -1.75 -9.20 -9.01
N SER A 101 -1.63 -9.10 -10.34
CA SER A 101 -2.64 -9.57 -11.29
C SER A 101 -2.94 -11.06 -11.19
N ASP A 102 -1.93 -11.86 -10.81
CA ASP A 102 -1.96 -13.32 -10.68
C ASP A 102 -2.25 -13.84 -9.26
N ALA A 103 -2.69 -12.96 -8.35
CA ALA A 103 -2.94 -13.35 -6.96
C ALA A 103 -4.02 -14.42 -6.86
N LYS A 104 -3.72 -15.48 -6.09
CA LYS A 104 -4.64 -16.62 -5.90
C LYS A 104 -5.68 -16.27 -4.85
N LEU A 105 -6.89 -16.07 -5.29
CA LEU A 105 -8.04 -15.70 -4.47
C LEU A 105 -8.99 -16.89 -4.29
N TYR A 106 -9.67 -16.93 -3.17
CA TYR A 106 -10.65 -17.96 -2.81
C TYR A 106 -11.83 -17.33 -2.11
N TYR A 107 -13.02 -17.87 -2.33
CA TYR A 107 -14.17 -17.52 -1.52
C TYR A 107 -14.02 -18.10 -0.10
N PRO A 108 -14.75 -17.58 0.88
CA PRO A 108 -14.90 -18.24 2.18
C PRO A 108 -15.52 -19.64 1.99
N PRO A 109 -15.22 -20.61 2.86
CA PRO A 109 -15.85 -21.92 2.77
C PRO A 109 -17.34 -21.82 3.10
N ASN A 110 -18.18 -22.49 2.30
CA ASN A 110 -19.64 -22.55 2.51
C ASN A 110 -20.03 -23.63 3.55
N ASP A 111 -19.16 -24.62 3.76
CA ASP A 111 -19.44 -25.76 4.64
C ASP A 111 -18.78 -25.59 6.01
N PHE A 112 -19.58 -25.44 7.03
CA PHE A 112 -19.17 -25.55 8.42
C PHE A 112 -19.26 -27.02 8.86
N LYS A 113 -18.17 -27.76 8.80
CA LYS A 113 -18.12 -29.10 9.35
C LYS A 113 -18.34 -29.06 10.87
N LYS A 114 -19.28 -29.88 11.36
CA LYS A 114 -19.52 -30.00 12.82
C LYS A 114 -18.36 -30.66 13.56
N CYS A 115 -17.47 -31.39 12.87
CA CYS A 115 -16.32 -32.09 13.46
C CYS A 115 -15.12 -32.04 12.54
N GLY A 116 -13.91 -31.92 13.12
CA GLY A 116 -12.64 -31.88 12.42
C GLY A 116 -12.12 -30.46 12.10
N ARG A 117 -10.96 -30.37 11.43
CA ARG A 117 -10.33 -29.07 11.06
C ARG A 117 -11.20 -28.35 10.01
N MET A 118 -11.64 -27.15 10.34
CA MET A 118 -12.40 -26.30 9.41
C MET A 118 -11.53 -25.90 8.21
N LYS A 119 -12.14 -25.95 7.01
CA LYS A 119 -11.51 -25.39 5.80
C LYS A 119 -11.41 -23.89 5.95
N PHE A 120 -10.25 -23.34 5.63
CA PHE A 120 -10.03 -21.88 5.66
C PHE A 120 -10.36 -21.22 4.31
N TYR A 121 -10.22 -21.97 3.21
CA TYR A 121 -10.50 -21.52 1.85
C TYR A 121 -11.64 -22.40 1.27
N GLY A 122 -12.59 -21.75 0.62
CA GLY A 122 -13.64 -22.37 -0.17
C GLY A 122 -13.21 -22.59 -1.62
N GLU A 123 -14.12 -22.33 -2.55
CA GLU A 123 -13.87 -22.42 -3.99
C GLU A 123 -12.86 -21.36 -4.46
N ARG A 124 -12.18 -21.64 -5.57
CA ARG A 124 -11.29 -20.68 -6.21
C ARG A 124 -12.10 -19.51 -6.76
N ALA A 125 -11.73 -18.30 -6.36
CA ALA A 125 -12.22 -17.09 -6.98
C ALA A 125 -11.32 -16.70 -8.18
N PRO A 126 -11.81 -15.90 -9.14
CA PRO A 126 -11.00 -15.42 -10.24
C PRO A 126 -9.82 -14.60 -9.71
N THR A 127 -8.68 -14.69 -10.39
CA THR A 127 -7.56 -13.78 -10.16
C THR A 127 -7.97 -12.35 -10.55
N PRO A 128 -7.29 -11.31 -10.07
CA PRO A 128 -7.59 -9.93 -10.48
C PRO A 128 -7.56 -9.73 -12.00
N GLU A 129 -6.66 -10.42 -12.71
CA GLU A 129 -6.60 -10.35 -14.18
C GLU A 129 -7.75 -11.11 -14.85
N GLU A 130 -8.10 -12.31 -14.37
CA GLU A 130 -9.27 -13.05 -14.85
C GLU A 130 -10.56 -12.22 -14.65
N LEU A 131 -10.70 -11.53 -13.51
CA LEU A 131 -11.81 -10.62 -13.25
C LEU A 131 -11.84 -9.45 -14.24
N ARG A 132 -10.68 -8.87 -14.56
CA ARG A 132 -10.58 -7.79 -15.55
C ARG A 132 -11.05 -8.25 -16.93
N GLN A 133 -10.66 -9.44 -17.34
CA GLN A 133 -10.95 -10.00 -18.66
C GLN A 133 -12.37 -10.56 -18.79
N ASN A 134 -13.02 -10.91 -17.69
CA ASN A 134 -14.36 -11.49 -17.71
C ASN A 134 -15.39 -10.49 -18.29
N LYS A 135 -15.94 -10.80 -19.45
CA LYS A 135 -16.91 -9.95 -20.15
C LYS A 135 -18.32 -9.99 -19.55
N GLU A 136 -18.63 -11.03 -18.79
CA GLU A 136 -19.94 -11.19 -18.13
C GLU A 136 -20.15 -10.20 -16.97
N ILE A 137 -19.04 -9.77 -16.34
CA ILE A 137 -19.06 -8.77 -15.28
C ILE A 137 -18.87 -7.39 -15.91
N PRO A 138 -19.87 -6.52 -15.91
CA PRO A 138 -19.76 -5.18 -16.48
C PRO A 138 -18.85 -4.29 -15.64
N TYR A 139 -18.23 -3.30 -16.28
CA TYR A 139 -17.53 -2.24 -15.58
C TYR A 139 -18.55 -1.25 -14.98
N GLN A 140 -18.29 -0.85 -13.74
CA GLN A 140 -18.94 0.30 -13.12
C GLN A 140 -18.10 1.55 -13.40
N ILE A 141 -18.76 2.70 -13.55
CA ILE A 141 -18.09 4.00 -13.67
C ILE A 141 -18.07 4.64 -12.28
N VAL A 142 -16.89 4.96 -11.82
CA VAL A 142 -16.65 5.55 -10.50
C VAL A 142 -15.90 6.85 -10.67
N PRO A 143 -16.51 8.01 -10.34
CA PRO A 143 -15.81 9.28 -10.38
C PRO A 143 -14.81 9.38 -9.23
N ALA A 144 -13.60 9.83 -9.52
CA ALA A 144 -12.60 10.11 -8.50
C ALA A 144 -11.64 11.21 -8.96
N TYR A 145 -11.12 11.97 -7.99
CA TYR A 145 -10.19 13.05 -8.23
C TYR A 145 -8.77 12.52 -8.39
N ALA A 146 -8.10 12.88 -9.49
CA ALA A 146 -6.71 12.54 -9.73
C ALA A 146 -6.08 13.58 -10.69
N ALA A 147 -4.82 13.89 -10.49
CA ALA A 147 -4.05 14.77 -11.36
C ALA A 147 -4.76 16.11 -11.66
N GLY A 148 -5.34 16.74 -10.65
CA GLY A 148 -5.92 18.07 -10.73
C GLY A 148 -7.37 18.14 -11.21
N LYS A 149 -8.03 17.02 -11.49
CA LYS A 149 -9.44 16.99 -11.96
C LYS A 149 -10.16 15.69 -11.65
N MET A 150 -11.48 15.72 -11.78
CA MET A 150 -12.31 14.52 -11.73
C MET A 150 -12.11 13.66 -12.99
N HIS A 151 -12.04 12.35 -12.79
CA HIS A 151 -11.97 11.34 -13.84
C HIS A 151 -12.98 10.23 -13.59
N ASP A 152 -13.53 9.69 -14.65
CA ASP A 152 -14.39 8.52 -14.62
C ASP A 152 -13.55 7.25 -14.77
N PHE A 153 -13.40 6.52 -13.68
CA PHE A 153 -12.69 5.24 -13.68
C PHE A 153 -13.65 4.09 -13.96
N LYS A 154 -13.25 3.22 -14.87
CA LYS A 154 -13.95 1.95 -15.11
C LYS A 154 -13.41 0.90 -14.15
N VAL A 155 -14.26 0.38 -13.27
CA VAL A 155 -13.87 -0.57 -12.22
C VAL A 155 -14.73 -1.82 -12.24
N LYS A 156 -14.13 -2.96 -11.86
CA LYS A 156 -14.83 -4.19 -11.48
C LYS A 156 -14.44 -4.55 -10.06
N THR A 157 -15.34 -5.22 -9.35
CA THR A 157 -15.09 -5.63 -7.98
C THR A 157 -15.47 -7.07 -7.73
N ILE A 158 -14.81 -7.66 -6.75
CA ILE A 158 -15.20 -8.91 -6.13
C ILE A 158 -15.00 -8.76 -4.62
N GLU A 159 -15.96 -9.23 -3.86
CA GLU A 159 -16.00 -9.04 -2.41
C GLU A 159 -15.88 -10.36 -1.67
N LEU A 160 -15.55 -10.25 -0.39
CA LEU A 160 -15.46 -11.38 0.54
C LEU A 160 -14.53 -12.50 0.06
N VAL A 161 -13.40 -12.14 -0.57
CA VAL A 161 -12.40 -13.12 -0.98
C VAL A 161 -11.24 -13.20 -0.01
N LYS A 162 -10.60 -14.35 0.06
CA LYS A 162 -9.39 -14.62 0.83
C LYS A 162 -8.20 -14.75 -0.10
N TRP A 163 -7.12 -14.05 0.20
CA TRP A 163 -5.88 -14.17 -0.55
C TRP A 163 -5.03 -15.30 0.03
N LYS A 164 -4.77 -16.33 -0.77
CA LYS A 164 -3.98 -17.50 -0.35
C LYS A 164 -2.59 -17.07 0.09
N SER A 165 -2.18 -17.53 1.26
CA SER A 165 -0.87 -17.33 1.88
C SER A 165 -0.59 -15.91 2.38
N ALA A 166 -1.29 -14.88 1.93
CA ALA A 166 -0.96 -13.50 2.26
C ALA A 166 -2.04 -12.79 3.09
N GLY A 167 -3.32 -12.95 2.78
CA GLY A 167 -4.41 -12.17 3.37
C GLY A 167 -4.71 -12.47 4.86
N GLY A 168 -4.12 -13.53 5.43
CA GLY A 168 -4.42 -13.89 6.81
C GLY A 168 -5.90 -14.17 7.04
N LYS A 169 -6.46 -13.67 8.14
CA LYS A 169 -7.87 -13.81 8.51
C LYS A 169 -8.82 -12.89 7.74
N HIS A 170 -8.31 -11.91 7.01
CA HIS A 170 -9.13 -10.89 6.37
C HIS A 170 -9.96 -11.45 5.23
N ASN A 171 -11.22 -11.04 5.16
CA ASN A 171 -12.01 -11.08 3.95
C ASN A 171 -11.74 -9.78 3.20
N LEU A 172 -11.38 -9.89 1.93
CA LEU A 172 -10.90 -8.77 1.13
C LEU A 172 -11.97 -8.37 0.11
N LYS A 173 -12.05 -7.07 -0.17
CA LYS A 173 -12.63 -6.54 -1.40
C LYS A 173 -11.49 -6.31 -2.39
N VAL A 174 -11.64 -6.79 -3.61
CA VAL A 174 -10.69 -6.56 -4.71
C VAL A 174 -11.33 -5.59 -5.68
N VAL A 175 -10.59 -4.56 -6.05
CA VAL A 175 -11.00 -3.54 -7.00
C VAL A 175 -10.04 -3.56 -8.18
N VAL A 176 -10.58 -3.79 -9.36
CA VAL A 176 -9.83 -3.84 -10.62
C VAL A 176 -10.13 -2.57 -11.42
N ILE A 177 -9.10 -1.77 -11.66
CA ILE A 177 -9.19 -0.53 -12.41
C ILE A 177 -8.75 -0.81 -13.85
N ALA A 178 -9.61 -0.51 -14.82
CA ALA A 178 -9.30 -0.63 -16.24
C ALA A 178 -8.16 0.31 -16.65
N PRO A 179 -7.46 0.02 -17.76
CA PRO A 179 -6.50 0.94 -18.35
C PRO A 179 -7.12 2.31 -18.59
N LEU A 180 -6.50 3.36 -18.06
CA LEU A 180 -6.94 4.74 -18.25
C LEU A 180 -6.23 5.36 -19.45
N ALA A 181 -7.00 5.89 -20.39
CA ALA A 181 -6.47 6.62 -21.53
C ALA A 181 -5.93 7.99 -21.10
N TYR A 182 -4.77 8.38 -21.62
CA TYR A 182 -4.20 9.70 -21.41
C TYR A 182 -3.43 10.17 -22.65
N ARG A 183 -3.19 11.48 -22.73
CA ARG A 183 -2.34 12.09 -23.77
C ARG A 183 -1.28 12.95 -23.10
N LEU A 184 -0.07 12.91 -23.61
CA LEU A 184 1.03 13.76 -23.14
C LEU A 184 0.89 15.20 -23.61
N THR A 185 0.32 15.40 -24.81
CA THR A 185 0.02 16.70 -25.41
C THR A 185 -1.39 16.71 -25.96
N LEU A 186 -1.97 17.91 -26.16
CA LEU A 186 -3.37 18.08 -26.58
C LEU A 186 -3.70 17.29 -27.85
N ASN A 187 -2.81 17.27 -28.84
CA ASN A 187 -2.96 16.58 -30.13
C ASN A 187 -2.11 15.30 -30.24
N GLY A 188 -1.57 14.85 -29.09
CA GLY A 188 -0.71 13.67 -29.07
C GLY A 188 -1.49 12.36 -29.19
N LYS A 189 -0.75 11.29 -29.48
CA LYS A 189 -1.28 9.93 -29.51
C LYS A 189 -1.89 9.57 -28.15
N THR A 190 -3.05 8.92 -28.18
CA THR A 190 -3.65 8.36 -26.97
C THR A 190 -2.82 7.17 -26.47
N LEU A 191 -2.37 7.26 -25.23
CA LEU A 191 -1.66 6.23 -24.51
C LEU A 191 -2.57 5.65 -23.42
N TYR A 192 -2.25 4.46 -22.94
CA TYR A 192 -3.00 3.80 -21.88
C TYR A 192 -2.09 3.47 -20.70
N ARG A 193 -2.51 3.82 -19.50
CA ARG A 193 -1.88 3.35 -18.29
C ARG A 193 -2.19 1.87 -18.10
N ASN A 194 -1.27 1.13 -17.50
CA ASN A 194 -1.53 -0.26 -17.13
C ASN A 194 -2.71 -0.36 -16.16
N PRO A 195 -3.49 -1.46 -16.22
CA PRO A 195 -4.54 -1.70 -15.23
C PRO A 195 -3.96 -1.74 -13.81
N ALA A 196 -4.76 -1.38 -12.84
CA ALA A 196 -4.37 -1.46 -11.45
C ALA A 196 -5.32 -2.40 -10.68
N TYR A 197 -4.75 -3.14 -9.74
CA TYR A 197 -5.47 -4.12 -8.92
C TYR A 197 -5.26 -3.73 -7.47
N LEU A 198 -6.35 -3.45 -6.75
CA LEU A 198 -6.31 -3.05 -5.36
C LEU A 198 -6.99 -4.10 -4.49
N ILE A 199 -6.56 -4.17 -3.25
CA ILE A 199 -7.26 -4.86 -2.17
C ILE A 199 -7.63 -3.86 -1.08
N CYS A 200 -8.74 -4.15 -0.42
CA CYS A 200 -9.17 -3.51 0.82
C CYS A 200 -9.48 -4.58 1.86
N THR A 201 -8.98 -4.42 3.08
CA THR A 201 -9.23 -5.36 4.18
C THR A 201 -10.56 -5.12 4.88
N ASN A 202 -11.26 -4.03 4.56
CA ASN A 202 -12.62 -3.78 4.98
C ASN A 202 -13.56 -3.88 3.76
N PRO A 203 -14.33 -4.97 3.62
CA PRO A 203 -15.23 -5.14 2.48
C PRO A 203 -16.45 -4.21 2.51
N LEU A 204 -16.71 -3.51 3.62
CA LEU A 204 -17.85 -2.60 3.76
C LEU A 204 -17.60 -1.21 3.15
N LEU A 205 -16.32 -0.83 2.95
CA LEU A 205 -16.01 0.43 2.31
C LEU A 205 -16.53 0.47 0.87
N SER A 206 -17.06 1.62 0.46
CA SER A 206 -17.50 1.86 -0.91
C SER A 206 -16.32 1.84 -1.89
N ILE A 207 -16.61 1.67 -3.17
CA ILE A 207 -15.58 1.64 -4.21
C ILE A 207 -14.97 3.04 -4.36
N GLU A 208 -15.79 4.07 -4.25
CA GLU A 208 -15.41 5.48 -4.30
C GLU A 208 -14.39 5.82 -3.21
N GLU A 209 -14.66 5.42 -1.97
CA GLU A 209 -13.77 5.62 -0.84
C GLU A 209 -12.42 4.90 -1.04
N ILE A 210 -12.46 3.63 -1.45
CA ILE A 210 -11.25 2.84 -1.71
C ILE A 210 -10.41 3.47 -2.82
N LEU A 211 -11.06 3.84 -3.91
CA LEU A 211 -10.40 4.42 -5.07
C LEU A 211 -9.81 5.79 -4.75
N GLN A 212 -10.59 6.68 -4.13
CA GLN A 212 -10.14 8.03 -3.80
C GLN A 212 -9.00 8.00 -2.76
N ALA A 213 -9.12 7.22 -1.70
CA ALA A 213 -8.06 7.06 -0.72
C ALA A 213 -6.75 6.55 -1.36
N TYR A 214 -6.85 5.59 -2.29
CA TYR A 214 -5.68 5.09 -2.98
C TYR A 214 -5.07 6.10 -3.95
N LEU A 215 -5.86 6.91 -4.62
CA LEU A 215 -5.38 7.96 -5.53
C LEU A 215 -4.62 9.06 -4.78
N TRP A 216 -5.10 9.48 -3.60
CA TRP A 216 -4.38 10.42 -2.74
C TRP A 216 -2.99 9.95 -2.34
N ARG A 217 -2.75 8.63 -2.25
CA ARG A 217 -1.43 8.07 -1.94
C ARG A 217 -0.31 8.63 -2.83
N TRP A 218 -0.63 8.98 -4.07
CA TRP A 218 0.37 9.52 -5.00
C TRP A 218 1.01 10.83 -4.50
N ASP A 219 0.29 11.61 -3.72
CA ASP A 219 0.79 12.89 -3.23
C ASP A 219 1.96 12.74 -2.24
N ILE A 220 2.16 11.56 -1.66
CA ILE A 220 3.37 11.25 -0.88
C ILE A 220 4.65 11.28 -1.73
N GLU A 221 4.53 10.98 -3.02
CA GLU A 221 5.67 11.05 -3.96
C GLU A 221 6.05 12.52 -4.25
N LEU A 222 5.06 13.41 -4.27
CA LEU A 222 5.29 14.86 -4.36
C LEU A 222 5.98 15.36 -3.09
N ASN A 223 5.51 14.97 -1.91
CA ASN A 223 6.17 15.31 -0.66
C ASN A 223 7.64 14.88 -0.66
N ASN A 224 7.91 13.61 -0.98
CA ASN A 224 9.28 13.08 -1.03
C ASN A 224 10.17 13.86 -2.01
N ARG A 225 9.62 14.33 -3.13
CA ARG A 225 10.35 15.18 -4.07
C ARG A 225 10.65 16.53 -3.45
N ASP A 226 9.66 17.18 -2.86
CA ASP A 226 9.79 18.53 -2.29
C ASP A 226 10.69 18.52 -1.04
N GLU A 227 10.58 17.51 -0.19
CA GLU A 227 11.51 17.28 0.93
C GLU A 227 12.97 17.17 0.46
N LYS A 228 13.23 16.51 -0.67
CA LYS A 228 14.57 16.40 -1.25
C LYS A 228 15.04 17.70 -1.91
N THR A 229 14.16 18.36 -2.68
CA THR A 229 14.56 19.51 -3.51
C THR A 229 14.52 20.83 -2.76
N ILE A 230 13.60 21.01 -1.83
CA ILE A 230 13.41 22.26 -1.08
C ILE A 230 14.09 22.18 0.30
N PHE A 231 13.89 21.08 1.02
CA PHE A 231 14.38 20.91 2.39
C PHE A 231 15.69 20.12 2.49
N GLY A 232 16.26 19.67 1.34
CA GLY A 232 17.56 19.00 1.30
C GLY A 232 17.61 17.66 2.03
N LEU A 233 16.49 16.92 2.09
CA LEU A 233 16.46 15.61 2.73
C LEU A 233 17.53 14.67 2.15
N GLY A 234 18.44 14.21 3.01
CA GLY A 234 19.54 13.32 2.62
C GLY A 234 20.74 14.04 1.99
N GLN A 235 20.77 15.38 1.93
CA GLN A 235 21.89 16.16 1.37
C GLN A 235 22.87 16.64 2.44
N ALA A 236 22.51 16.54 3.72
CA ALA A 236 23.39 16.97 4.80
C ALA A 236 24.67 16.12 4.87
N GLN A 237 25.82 16.79 4.91
CA GLN A 237 27.15 16.16 5.00
C GLN A 237 27.50 15.84 6.46
N VAL A 238 26.73 14.94 7.08
CA VAL A 238 26.94 14.47 8.44
C VAL A 238 27.43 13.02 8.44
N ARG A 239 28.37 12.69 9.33
CA ARG A 239 29.01 11.37 9.37
C ARG A 239 28.57 10.52 10.56
N ASN A 240 28.18 11.17 11.66
CA ASN A 240 27.71 10.48 12.86
C ASN A 240 26.32 9.90 12.62
N GLU A 241 26.11 8.63 12.95
CA GLU A 241 24.85 7.92 12.71
C GLU A 241 23.64 8.63 13.34
N LYS A 242 23.78 9.09 14.59
CA LYS A 242 22.74 9.86 15.29
C LYS A 242 22.43 11.19 14.58
N SER A 243 23.45 11.88 14.09
CA SER A 243 23.28 13.13 13.34
C SER A 243 22.60 12.90 12.01
N VAL A 244 22.93 11.82 11.29
CA VAL A 244 22.27 11.44 10.04
C VAL A 244 20.76 11.23 10.27
N GLU A 245 20.40 10.46 11.30
CA GLU A 245 19.00 10.20 11.62
C GLU A 245 18.25 11.48 12.04
N GLN A 246 18.85 12.29 12.91
CA GLN A 246 18.21 13.52 13.40
C GLN A 246 18.04 14.57 12.30
N THR A 247 19.03 14.73 11.43
CA THR A 247 18.93 15.68 10.31
C THR A 247 17.80 15.30 9.35
N MET A 248 17.65 14.02 9.04
CA MET A 248 16.54 13.56 8.20
C MET A 248 15.18 13.80 8.87
N LYS A 249 15.07 13.51 10.17
CA LYS A 249 13.83 13.78 10.94
C LYS A 249 13.48 15.27 10.95
N LEU A 250 14.48 16.12 11.14
CA LEU A 250 14.29 17.57 11.15
C LEU A 250 13.82 18.08 9.78
N SER A 251 14.43 17.62 8.68
CA SER A 251 14.01 18.00 7.33
C SER A 251 12.56 17.62 7.05
N VAL A 252 12.14 16.43 7.45
CA VAL A 252 10.74 15.98 7.29
C VAL A 252 9.81 16.80 8.20
N ALA A 253 10.19 17.05 9.46
CA ALA A 253 9.41 17.85 10.38
C ALA A 253 9.26 19.31 9.94
N SER A 254 10.26 19.87 9.25
CA SER A 254 10.19 21.23 8.71
C SER A 254 9.26 21.36 7.49
N TYR A 255 8.95 20.24 6.84
CA TYR A 255 7.98 20.18 5.74
C TYR A 255 6.53 20.11 6.26
N SER A 256 6.28 19.56 7.46
CA SER A 256 4.96 19.36 8.05
C SER A 256 4.38 20.66 8.59
#